data_3bfb3eb01a649196101909ed3e9cf125
#
_entry.id   3bfb3eb01a649196101909ed3e9cf125
#
_cell.length_a   1.000
_cell.length_b   1.000
_cell.length_c   1.000
_cell.angle_alpha   90.00
_cell.angle_beta   90.00
_cell.angle_gamma   90.00
#
_symmetry.space_group_name_H-M   'P 1'
#
loop_
_entity.id
_entity.type
_entity.pdbx_description
1 polymer ?
#
loop_
_entity_poly.entity_id
_entity_poly.type
_entity_poly.pdbx_seq_one_letter_code
_entity_poly.pdbx_strand_id
1 'polypeptide(L)'
;MMGAKIVRDAAVAVVMLVLGAAPVASDEKVLMLYGDSLMAGLGLSETDGFAGQLQRALGEDVTIVNASVSGDTSADGLARLDWSLGERPDAVVLELGANDMLQGLPVEAMRDNLSAILKRFEAENIPVLLAGMRASPSLGTEYATAYDAVFPELAQRYDAAFYPFFLEGVATDRALNQSDGMHPNAEGVRRIVEAIRPSIAALLSE
;
A
#
# COMPACT_ATOMS: atom_id res chain seq x y z
N MET A 1 -75.85 31.79 -45.58
CA MET A 1 -75.42 30.47 -44.94
C MET A 1 -73.93 30.56 -44.69
N MET A 2 -73.55 30.77 -43.41
CA MET A 2 -72.15 30.93 -42.95
C MET A 2 -71.55 29.60 -42.55
N GLY A 3 -70.46 29.19 -43.21
CA GLY A 3 -69.72 28.00 -42.87
C GLY A 3 -68.62 28.33 -41.85
N ALA A 4 -68.69 27.73 -40.67
CA ALA A 4 -67.71 27.89 -39.62
C ALA A 4 -66.50 27.00 -39.92
N LYS A 5 -65.32 27.62 -39.99
CA LYS A 5 -64.04 26.89 -40.04
C LYS A 5 -63.60 26.51 -38.61
N ILE A 6 -63.46 25.22 -38.37
CA ILE A 6 -62.89 24.65 -37.12
C ILE A 6 -61.35 24.65 -37.30
N VAL A 7 -60.66 25.42 -36.49
CA VAL A 7 -59.20 25.40 -36.37
C VAL A 7 -58.88 24.33 -35.27
N ARG A 8 -58.16 23.28 -35.63
CA ARG A 8 -57.68 22.28 -34.69
C ARG A 8 -56.26 22.66 -34.27
N ASP A 9 -56.12 23.13 -33.04
CA ASP A 9 -54.83 23.36 -32.43
C ASP A 9 -54.18 22.01 -32.10
N ALA A 10 -53.05 21.74 -32.74
CA ALA A 10 -52.23 20.57 -32.42
C ALA A 10 -51.21 20.98 -31.31
N ALA A 11 -51.44 20.50 -30.10
CA ALA A 11 -50.50 20.65 -29.03
C ALA A 11 -49.33 19.66 -29.24
N VAL A 12 -48.14 20.19 -29.51
CA VAL A 12 -46.89 19.41 -29.56
C VAL A 12 -46.38 19.24 -28.13
N ALA A 13 -46.48 18.03 -27.58
CA ALA A 13 -45.88 17.68 -26.30
C ALA A 13 -44.38 17.41 -26.50
N VAL A 14 -43.51 18.29 -26.01
CA VAL A 14 -42.08 18.06 -25.95
C VAL A 14 -41.79 17.18 -24.74
N VAL A 15 -41.50 15.92 -24.98
CA VAL A 15 -41.00 14.98 -23.95
C VAL A 15 -39.50 15.22 -23.76
N MET A 16 -39.12 15.92 -22.68
CA MET A 16 -37.73 16.01 -22.27
C MET A 16 -37.30 14.66 -21.68
N LEU A 17 -36.48 13.93 -22.43
CA LEU A 17 -35.81 12.71 -21.94
C LEU A 17 -34.65 13.15 -21.02
N VAL A 18 -34.83 13.10 -19.70
CA VAL A 18 -33.75 13.29 -18.72
C VAL A 18 -32.95 12.00 -18.74
N LEU A 19 -31.86 11.99 -19.48
CA LEU A 19 -30.82 10.95 -19.35
C LEU A 19 -30.17 11.12 -17.98
N GLY A 20 -30.63 10.35 -17.00
CA GLY A 20 -29.94 10.18 -15.73
C GLY A 20 -28.58 9.53 -16.00
N ALA A 21 -27.49 10.25 -15.73
CA ALA A 21 -26.17 9.64 -15.67
C ALA A 21 -26.21 8.59 -14.55
N ALA A 22 -26.09 7.31 -14.90
CA ALA A 22 -25.85 6.28 -13.92
C ALA A 22 -24.54 6.63 -13.20
N PRO A 23 -24.46 6.45 -11.86
CA PRO A 23 -23.17 6.59 -11.18
C PRO A 23 -22.21 5.59 -11.84
N VAL A 24 -21.08 6.09 -12.33
CA VAL A 24 -19.95 5.25 -12.70
C VAL A 24 -19.52 4.61 -11.39
N ALA A 25 -19.77 3.32 -11.23
CA ALA A 25 -19.16 2.56 -10.16
C ALA A 25 -17.65 2.73 -10.33
N SER A 26 -16.98 3.35 -9.38
CA SER A 26 -15.53 3.31 -9.34
C SER A 26 -15.17 1.83 -9.21
N ASP A 27 -14.36 1.30 -10.14
CA ASP A 27 -13.83 -0.04 -9.98
C ASP A 27 -13.11 -0.09 -8.64
N GLU A 28 -13.54 -0.99 -7.75
CA GLU A 28 -12.94 -1.21 -6.44
C GLU A 28 -11.46 -1.55 -6.64
N LYS A 29 -10.56 -0.74 -6.08
CA LYS A 29 -9.12 -0.93 -6.19
C LYS A 29 -8.62 -1.96 -5.19
N VAL A 30 -7.80 -2.89 -5.62
CA VAL A 30 -7.15 -3.89 -4.76
C VAL A 30 -5.75 -3.41 -4.38
N LEU A 31 -5.54 -3.11 -3.11
CA LEU A 31 -4.23 -2.74 -2.55
C LEU A 31 -3.61 -3.94 -1.83
N MET A 32 -2.49 -4.45 -2.32
CA MET A 32 -1.76 -5.50 -1.64
C MET A 32 -0.73 -4.92 -0.68
N LEU A 33 -0.74 -5.39 0.56
CA LEU A 33 0.32 -5.19 1.55
C LEU A 33 1.29 -6.35 1.45
N TYR A 34 2.53 -6.08 1.10
CA TYR A 34 3.56 -7.09 0.88
C TYR A 34 4.77 -6.81 1.77
N GLY A 35 4.81 -7.46 2.92
CA GLY A 35 5.78 -7.14 3.97
C GLY A 35 6.00 -8.29 4.93
N ASP A 36 6.52 -7.94 6.08
CA ASP A 36 6.83 -8.87 7.17
C ASP A 36 5.86 -8.73 8.36
N SER A 37 6.34 -8.95 9.59
CA SER A 37 5.54 -8.89 10.82
C SER A 37 4.93 -7.51 11.11
N LEU A 38 5.55 -6.46 10.62
CA LEU A 38 5.08 -5.07 10.84
C LEU A 38 3.75 -4.83 10.12
N MET A 39 3.63 -5.29 8.88
CA MET A 39 2.39 -5.21 8.11
C MET A 39 1.43 -6.36 8.41
N ALA A 40 1.95 -7.56 8.74
CA ALA A 40 1.13 -8.71 9.13
C ALA A 40 0.34 -8.46 10.42
N GLY A 41 0.76 -7.50 11.25
CA GLY A 41 0.09 -7.15 12.50
C GLY A 41 0.41 -8.12 13.64
N LEU A 42 1.65 -8.62 13.72
CA LEU A 42 2.09 -9.54 14.75
C LEU A 42 1.73 -9.05 16.15
N GLY A 43 1.06 -9.91 16.94
CA GLY A 43 0.68 -9.62 18.33
C GLY A 43 -0.54 -8.71 18.50
N LEU A 44 -1.20 -8.31 17.41
CA LEU A 44 -2.41 -7.47 17.43
C LEU A 44 -3.62 -8.25 16.91
N SER A 45 -4.80 -7.75 17.24
CA SER A 45 -6.03 -8.20 16.59
C SER A 45 -6.03 -7.78 15.10
N GLU A 46 -6.80 -8.46 14.27
CA GLU A 46 -6.95 -8.11 12.85
C GLU A 46 -7.36 -6.64 12.67
N THR A 47 -8.25 -6.12 13.52
CA THR A 47 -8.71 -4.73 13.47
C THR A 47 -7.66 -3.73 13.96
N ASP A 48 -6.75 -4.12 14.85
CA ASP A 48 -5.73 -3.23 15.42
C ASP A 48 -4.42 -3.25 14.63
N GLY A 49 -4.23 -4.29 13.81
CA GLY A 49 -3.09 -4.40 12.89
C GLY A 49 -3.14 -3.39 11.75
N PHE A 50 -2.03 -3.32 11.00
CA PHE A 50 -1.85 -2.32 9.94
C PHE A 50 -2.94 -2.41 8.85
N ALA A 51 -3.23 -3.61 8.36
CA ALA A 51 -4.25 -3.82 7.33
C ALA A 51 -5.64 -3.33 7.78
N GLY A 52 -6.09 -3.73 8.97
CA GLY A 52 -7.41 -3.34 9.48
C GLY A 52 -7.54 -1.85 9.77
N GLN A 53 -6.50 -1.21 10.28
CA GLN A 53 -6.50 0.23 10.51
C GLN A 53 -6.44 1.00 9.19
N LEU A 54 -5.64 0.55 8.23
CA LEU A 54 -5.54 1.17 6.91
C LEU A 54 -6.86 1.02 6.12
N GLN A 55 -7.51 -0.16 6.18
CA GLN A 55 -8.83 -0.37 5.55
C GLN A 55 -9.86 0.65 6.03
N ARG A 56 -9.94 0.87 7.36
CA ARG A 56 -10.83 1.89 7.92
C ARG A 56 -10.49 3.32 7.47
N ALA A 57 -9.21 3.59 7.25
CA ALA A 57 -8.73 4.93 6.87
C ALA A 57 -8.91 5.23 5.37
N LEU A 58 -8.95 4.20 4.51
CA LEU A 58 -9.16 4.33 3.05
C LEU A 58 -10.63 4.20 2.65
N GLY A 59 -11.46 3.54 3.47
CA GLY A 59 -12.89 3.35 3.17
C GLY A 59 -13.18 2.10 2.34
N GLU A 60 -14.37 2.03 1.75
CA GLU A 60 -14.89 0.84 1.07
C GLU A 60 -14.53 0.78 -0.42
N ASP A 61 -14.01 1.87 -1.00
CA ASP A 61 -13.60 1.92 -2.42
C ASP A 61 -12.27 1.20 -2.68
N VAL A 62 -11.59 0.73 -1.63
CA VAL A 62 -10.32 0.01 -1.69
C VAL A 62 -10.43 -1.28 -0.88
N THR A 63 -10.14 -2.40 -1.51
CA THR A 63 -9.98 -3.69 -0.83
C THR A 63 -8.52 -3.92 -0.50
N ILE A 64 -8.21 -4.19 0.78
CA ILE A 64 -6.85 -4.51 1.23
C ILE A 64 -6.65 -6.02 1.26
N VAL A 65 -5.67 -6.51 0.49
CA VAL A 65 -5.14 -7.86 0.56
C VAL A 65 -3.86 -7.86 1.38
N ASN A 66 -3.89 -8.42 2.58
CA ASN A 66 -2.69 -8.54 3.40
C ASN A 66 -1.94 -9.83 3.05
N ALA A 67 -0.96 -9.71 2.18
CA ALA A 67 -0.04 -10.77 1.79
C ALA A 67 1.29 -10.73 2.55
N SER A 68 1.32 -10.10 3.73
CA SER A 68 2.52 -10.00 4.57
C SER A 68 2.67 -11.24 5.45
N VAL A 69 3.91 -11.68 5.66
CA VAL A 69 4.23 -12.88 6.46
C VAL A 69 5.25 -12.53 7.54
N SER A 70 4.88 -12.77 8.80
CA SER A 70 5.76 -12.49 9.93
C SER A 70 7.06 -13.31 9.86
N GLY A 71 8.20 -12.62 9.99
CA GLY A 71 9.53 -13.22 9.96
C GLY A 71 10.18 -13.25 8.58
N ASP A 72 9.46 -12.89 7.50
CA ASP A 72 10.02 -12.90 6.16
C ASP A 72 11.22 -11.98 6.03
N THR A 73 12.29 -12.53 5.47
CA THR A 73 13.39 -11.77 4.88
C THR A 73 13.02 -11.32 3.45
N SER A 74 13.85 -10.49 2.83
CA SER A 74 13.70 -10.14 1.42
C SER A 74 13.73 -11.39 0.50
N ALA A 75 14.51 -12.43 0.86
CA ALA A 75 14.58 -13.69 0.14
C ALA A 75 13.28 -14.49 0.25
N ASP A 76 12.68 -14.55 1.43
CA ASP A 76 11.40 -15.24 1.64
C ASP A 76 10.28 -14.54 0.87
N GLY A 77 10.24 -13.21 0.94
CA GLY A 77 9.32 -12.41 0.13
C GLY A 77 9.49 -12.68 -1.37
N LEU A 78 10.72 -12.70 -1.88
CA LEU A 78 10.98 -13.03 -3.29
C LEU A 78 10.46 -14.42 -3.65
N ALA A 79 10.67 -15.42 -2.78
CA ALA A 79 10.29 -16.80 -3.05
C ALA A 79 8.77 -17.03 -3.17
N ARG A 80 7.94 -16.22 -2.48
CA ARG A 80 6.47 -16.34 -2.52
C ARG A 80 5.76 -15.34 -3.42
N LEU A 81 6.51 -14.48 -4.13
CA LEU A 81 5.97 -13.36 -4.90
C LEU A 81 4.97 -13.79 -5.97
N ASP A 82 5.32 -14.80 -6.78
CA ASP A 82 4.44 -15.27 -7.87
C ASP A 82 3.11 -15.82 -7.36
N TRP A 83 3.11 -16.46 -6.17
CA TRP A 83 1.88 -16.89 -5.53
C TRP A 83 1.02 -15.70 -5.12
N SER A 84 1.63 -14.67 -4.52
CA SER A 84 0.92 -13.46 -4.05
C SER A 84 0.36 -12.63 -5.21
N LEU A 85 1.01 -12.62 -6.37
CA LEU A 85 0.50 -11.96 -7.58
C LEU A 85 -0.81 -12.58 -8.11
N GLY A 86 -1.15 -13.79 -7.66
CA GLY A 86 -2.47 -14.40 -7.92
C GLY A 86 -3.66 -13.58 -7.42
N GLU A 87 -3.47 -12.71 -6.44
CA GLU A 87 -4.47 -11.77 -5.91
C GLU A 87 -4.78 -10.61 -6.86
N ARG A 88 -3.99 -10.41 -7.91
CA ARG A 88 -4.16 -9.37 -8.96
C ARG A 88 -4.30 -7.96 -8.38
N PRO A 89 -3.33 -7.48 -7.61
CA PRO A 89 -3.41 -6.14 -7.01
C PRO A 89 -3.31 -5.05 -8.08
N ASP A 90 -4.05 -3.94 -7.87
CA ASP A 90 -3.93 -2.71 -8.66
C ASP A 90 -2.74 -1.86 -8.19
N ALA A 91 -2.31 -2.02 -6.92
CA ALA A 91 -1.15 -1.35 -6.35
C ALA A 91 -0.59 -2.17 -5.17
N VAL A 92 0.69 -1.94 -4.84
CA VAL A 92 1.39 -2.65 -3.76
C VAL A 92 2.07 -1.67 -2.81
N VAL A 93 1.96 -1.90 -1.51
CA VAL A 93 2.88 -1.36 -0.51
C VAL A 93 3.89 -2.44 -0.17
N LEU A 94 5.15 -2.24 -0.54
CA LEU A 94 6.26 -3.16 -0.29
C LEU A 94 7.05 -2.71 0.93
N GLU A 95 7.13 -3.55 1.96
CA GLU A 95 7.92 -3.33 3.17
C GLU A 95 8.62 -4.64 3.54
N LEU A 96 9.90 -4.75 3.28
CA LEU A 96 10.75 -5.89 3.62
C LEU A 96 12.19 -5.40 3.87
N GLY A 97 12.96 -6.22 4.57
CA GLY A 97 14.37 -5.96 4.87
C GLY A 97 14.68 -5.83 6.35
N ALA A 98 13.66 -5.63 7.21
CA ALA A 98 13.88 -5.58 8.66
C ALA A 98 14.47 -6.89 9.18
N ASN A 99 13.97 -8.04 8.72
CA ASN A 99 14.48 -9.34 9.12
C ASN A 99 15.86 -9.66 8.56
N ASP A 100 16.18 -9.14 7.35
CA ASP A 100 17.55 -9.22 6.82
C ASP A 100 18.55 -8.52 7.75
N MET A 101 18.21 -7.33 8.21
CA MET A 101 19.01 -6.55 9.17
C MET A 101 19.11 -7.27 10.52
N LEU A 102 18.00 -7.76 11.08
CA LEU A 102 17.97 -8.43 12.38
C LEU A 102 18.79 -9.73 12.40
N GLN A 103 18.84 -10.41 11.25
CA GLN A 103 19.65 -11.63 11.08
C GLN A 103 21.09 -11.35 10.65
N GLY A 104 21.44 -10.09 10.42
CA GLY A 104 22.78 -9.69 9.97
C GLY A 104 23.13 -10.22 8.58
N LEU A 105 22.14 -10.33 7.70
CA LEU A 105 22.36 -10.80 6.33
C LEU A 105 23.08 -9.75 5.49
N PRO A 106 23.79 -10.15 4.43
CA PRO A 106 24.50 -9.21 3.56
C PRO A 106 23.53 -8.23 2.91
N VAL A 107 23.83 -6.93 3.00
CA VAL A 107 23.03 -5.86 2.41
C VAL A 107 22.85 -6.03 0.90
N GLU A 108 23.87 -6.50 0.20
CA GLU A 108 23.81 -6.76 -1.25
C GLU A 108 22.77 -7.85 -1.60
N ALA A 109 22.67 -8.91 -0.79
CA ALA A 109 21.67 -9.96 -1.00
C ALA A 109 20.24 -9.39 -0.83
N MET A 110 20.02 -8.57 0.21
CA MET A 110 18.75 -7.86 0.39
C MET A 110 18.43 -6.94 -0.80
N ARG A 111 19.41 -6.17 -1.26
CA ARG A 111 19.29 -5.28 -2.44
C ARG A 111 18.86 -6.07 -3.68
N ASP A 112 19.53 -7.19 -3.95
CA ASP A 112 19.24 -8.03 -5.12
C ASP A 112 17.83 -8.61 -5.06
N ASN A 113 17.40 -9.10 -3.89
CA ASN A 113 16.06 -9.63 -3.68
C ASN A 113 14.97 -8.56 -3.87
N LEU A 114 15.12 -7.41 -3.22
CA LEU A 114 14.18 -6.28 -3.38
C LEU A 114 14.14 -5.76 -4.82
N SER A 115 15.29 -5.71 -5.49
CA SER A 115 15.41 -5.37 -6.91
C SER A 115 14.63 -6.37 -7.79
N ALA A 116 14.73 -7.67 -7.51
CA ALA A 116 13.99 -8.70 -8.25
C ALA A 116 12.48 -8.60 -8.00
N ILE A 117 12.05 -8.30 -6.77
CA ILE A 117 10.64 -8.07 -6.42
C ILE A 117 10.09 -6.86 -7.19
N LEU A 118 10.78 -5.72 -7.14
CA LEU A 118 10.35 -4.49 -7.82
C LEU A 118 10.30 -4.68 -9.35
N LYS A 119 11.31 -5.35 -9.93
CA LYS A 119 11.32 -5.70 -11.35
C LYS A 119 10.13 -6.59 -11.74
N ARG A 120 9.69 -7.47 -10.85
CA ARG A 120 8.54 -8.34 -11.11
C ARG A 120 7.23 -7.55 -11.11
N PHE A 121 7.05 -6.58 -10.18
CA PHE A 121 5.91 -5.67 -10.18
C PHE A 121 5.92 -4.76 -11.42
N GLU A 122 7.08 -4.21 -11.79
CA GLU A 122 7.25 -3.42 -13.03
C GLU A 122 6.80 -4.20 -14.28
N ALA A 123 7.20 -5.47 -14.39
CA ALA A 123 6.83 -6.33 -15.52
C ALA A 123 5.32 -6.58 -15.63
N GLU A 124 4.57 -6.51 -14.52
CA GLU A 124 3.12 -6.60 -14.47
C GLU A 124 2.42 -5.24 -14.54
N ASN A 125 3.18 -4.14 -14.65
CA ASN A 125 2.69 -2.76 -14.59
C ASN A 125 1.93 -2.44 -13.30
N ILE A 126 2.35 -2.99 -12.17
CA ILE A 126 1.75 -2.75 -10.86
C ILE A 126 2.54 -1.63 -10.17
N PRO A 127 1.93 -0.47 -9.87
CA PRO A 127 2.57 0.60 -9.14
C PRO A 127 2.90 0.18 -7.69
N VAL A 128 4.07 0.63 -7.22
CA VAL A 128 4.59 0.25 -5.89
C VAL A 128 4.90 1.48 -5.05
N LEU A 129 4.45 1.48 -3.80
CA LEU A 129 5.00 2.31 -2.73
C LEU A 129 6.03 1.49 -1.97
N LEU A 130 7.32 1.78 -2.17
CA LEU A 130 8.39 1.19 -1.39
C LEU A 130 8.51 1.89 -0.04
N ALA A 131 8.16 1.18 1.03
CA ALA A 131 8.32 1.65 2.39
C ALA A 131 9.70 1.23 2.92
N GLY A 132 10.58 2.20 3.08
CA GLY A 132 11.94 1.97 3.52
C GLY A 132 12.04 1.63 5.01
N MET A 133 13.18 1.02 5.36
CA MET A 133 13.59 0.75 6.73
C MET A 133 14.92 1.44 7.04
N ARG A 134 15.25 1.54 8.32
CA ARG A 134 16.54 2.08 8.78
C ARG A 134 17.26 1.08 9.65
N ALA A 135 18.56 0.95 9.44
CA ALA A 135 19.39 0.08 10.25
C ALA A 135 19.57 0.59 11.66
N SER A 136 19.67 -0.34 12.62
CA SER A 136 20.08 0.03 13.98
C SER A 136 21.51 0.56 13.98
N PRO A 137 21.79 1.73 14.63
CA PRO A 137 23.14 2.25 14.77
C PRO A 137 24.14 1.27 15.44
N SER A 138 23.61 0.28 16.20
CA SER A 138 24.42 -0.74 16.86
C SER A 138 25.13 -1.69 15.88
N LEU A 139 24.70 -1.76 14.61
CA LEU A 139 25.31 -2.60 13.57
C LEU A 139 26.55 -1.97 12.94
N GLY A 140 26.91 -0.76 13.37
CA GLY A 140 28.06 0.00 12.85
C GLY A 140 27.70 0.88 11.64
N THR A 141 28.47 1.95 11.48
CA THR A 141 28.18 3.01 10.48
C THR A 141 28.23 2.48 9.04
N GLU A 142 29.18 1.61 8.73
CA GLU A 142 29.35 1.06 7.40
C GLU A 142 28.11 0.25 6.97
N TYR A 143 27.66 -0.69 7.81
CA TYR A 143 26.46 -1.46 7.55
C TYR A 143 25.22 -0.56 7.45
N ALA A 144 25.02 0.33 8.41
CA ALA A 144 23.86 1.21 8.45
C ALA A 144 23.78 2.10 7.21
N THR A 145 24.90 2.69 6.79
CA THR A 145 24.95 3.52 5.58
C THR A 145 24.61 2.72 4.33
N ALA A 146 25.18 1.52 4.18
CA ALA A 146 24.92 0.66 3.04
C ALA A 146 23.46 0.19 3.00
N TYR A 147 22.91 -0.18 4.17
CA TYR A 147 21.53 -0.65 4.31
C TYR A 147 20.52 0.47 3.99
N ASP A 148 20.67 1.63 4.60
CA ASP A 148 19.75 2.76 4.44
C ASP A 148 19.72 3.29 2.99
N ALA A 149 20.84 3.15 2.25
CA ALA A 149 20.95 3.57 0.88
C ALA A 149 20.15 2.68 -0.12
N VAL A 150 19.86 1.43 0.24
CA VAL A 150 19.19 0.47 -0.66
C VAL A 150 17.82 0.98 -1.10
N PHE A 151 17.02 1.47 -0.17
CA PHE A 151 15.62 1.82 -0.44
C PHE A 151 15.47 3.00 -1.41
N PRO A 152 16.10 4.18 -1.17
CA PRO A 152 15.98 5.29 -2.11
C PRO A 152 16.62 4.99 -3.47
N GLU A 153 17.71 4.20 -3.52
CA GLU A 153 18.33 3.79 -4.78
C GLU A 153 17.40 2.90 -5.61
N LEU A 154 16.72 1.94 -4.97
CA LEU A 154 15.77 1.06 -5.65
C LEU A 154 14.50 1.81 -6.06
N ALA A 155 13.96 2.68 -5.21
CA ALA A 155 12.83 3.52 -5.55
C ALA A 155 13.11 4.35 -6.81
N GLN A 156 14.27 5.01 -6.87
CA GLN A 156 14.68 5.78 -8.04
C GLN A 156 14.87 4.89 -9.30
N ARG A 157 15.45 3.69 -9.14
CA ARG A 157 15.74 2.79 -10.26
C ARG A 157 14.49 2.25 -10.93
N TYR A 158 13.44 1.96 -10.15
CA TYR A 158 12.20 1.35 -10.60
C TYR A 158 11.02 2.33 -10.69
N ASP A 159 11.29 3.64 -10.60
CA ASP A 159 10.27 4.70 -10.58
C ASP A 159 9.14 4.42 -9.58
N ALA A 160 9.48 3.80 -8.44
CA ALA A 160 8.54 3.47 -7.38
C ALA A 160 8.33 4.68 -6.46
N ALA A 161 7.09 4.89 -6.02
CA ALA A 161 6.82 5.83 -4.95
C ALA A 161 7.60 5.44 -3.70
N PHE A 162 8.10 6.41 -2.93
CA PHE A 162 8.99 6.13 -1.82
C PHE A 162 8.50 6.74 -0.51
N TYR A 163 8.36 5.89 0.52
CA TYR A 163 8.13 6.30 1.91
C TYR A 163 9.40 6.01 2.72
N PRO A 164 10.14 7.02 3.20
CA PRO A 164 11.54 6.85 3.64
C PRO A 164 11.75 5.93 4.84
N PHE A 165 10.80 5.88 5.78
CA PHE A 165 10.92 5.03 6.97
C PHE A 165 9.56 4.61 7.49
N PHE A 166 9.22 3.32 7.35
CA PHE A 166 7.92 2.78 7.75
C PHE A 166 7.56 3.06 9.21
N LEU A 167 8.54 3.00 10.10
CA LEU A 167 8.37 3.21 11.55
C LEU A 167 8.66 4.65 12.00
N GLU A 168 8.60 5.64 11.11
CA GLU A 168 8.87 7.04 11.46
C GLU A 168 7.94 7.53 12.60
N GLY A 169 8.53 8.11 13.65
CA GLY A 169 7.81 8.61 14.82
C GLY A 169 7.27 7.52 15.78
N VAL A 170 7.58 6.24 15.51
CA VAL A 170 7.14 5.09 16.33
C VAL A 170 8.32 4.27 16.84
N ALA A 171 9.34 4.08 16.00
CA ALA A 171 10.54 3.32 16.38
C ALA A 171 11.13 3.86 17.69
N THR A 172 11.52 2.94 18.59
CA THR A 172 12.13 3.22 19.90
C THR A 172 11.25 3.92 20.95
N ASP A 173 10.05 4.37 20.61
CA ASP A 173 9.10 4.91 21.61
C ASP A 173 8.37 3.76 22.31
N ARG A 174 8.70 3.53 23.59
CA ARG A 174 8.09 2.45 24.40
C ARG A 174 6.57 2.54 24.53
N ALA A 175 6.02 3.75 24.44
CA ALA A 175 4.56 3.94 24.53
C ALA A 175 3.83 3.49 23.26
N LEU A 176 4.55 3.40 22.13
CA LEU A 176 4.00 3.07 20.81
C LEU A 176 4.37 1.66 20.35
N ASN A 177 5.19 0.95 21.12
CA ASN A 177 5.61 -0.40 20.80
C ASN A 177 5.08 -1.42 21.81
N GLN A 178 5.01 -2.67 21.40
CA GLN A 178 4.71 -3.82 22.24
C GLN A 178 5.84 -4.07 23.26
N SER A 179 5.66 -5.01 24.15
CA SER A 179 6.64 -5.31 25.20
C SER A 179 8.02 -5.75 24.68
N ASP A 180 8.11 -6.22 23.43
CA ASP A 180 9.35 -6.59 22.77
C ASP A 180 10.18 -5.38 22.31
N GLY A 181 9.58 -4.18 22.29
CA GLY A 181 10.23 -2.94 21.88
C GLY A 181 10.53 -2.79 20.38
N MET A 182 10.02 -3.71 19.55
CA MET A 182 10.24 -3.75 18.10
C MET A 182 8.96 -3.57 17.29
N HIS A 183 7.91 -4.29 17.70
CA HIS A 183 6.64 -4.25 16.97
C HIS A 183 5.74 -3.13 17.52
N PRO A 184 5.15 -2.31 16.66
CA PRO A 184 4.18 -1.30 17.08
C PRO A 184 3.01 -1.91 17.83
N ASN A 185 2.51 -1.23 18.86
CA ASN A 185 1.20 -1.53 19.44
C ASN A 185 0.09 -0.86 18.60
N ALA A 186 -1.18 -1.03 18.97
CA ALA A 186 -2.31 -0.49 18.23
C ALA A 186 -2.22 1.04 18.00
N GLU A 187 -1.71 1.79 18.98
CA GLU A 187 -1.50 3.24 18.85
C GLU A 187 -0.33 3.58 17.93
N GLY A 188 0.76 2.81 17.98
CA GLY A 188 1.88 2.94 17.06
C GLY A 188 1.44 2.67 15.61
N VAL A 189 0.66 1.61 15.39
CA VAL A 189 0.09 1.31 14.07
C VAL A 189 -0.79 2.45 13.58
N ARG A 190 -1.64 3.03 14.45
CA ARG A 190 -2.48 4.17 14.09
C ARG A 190 -1.66 5.35 13.57
N ARG A 191 -0.54 5.67 14.22
CA ARG A 191 0.37 6.75 13.78
C ARG A 191 1.03 6.44 12.44
N ILE A 192 1.46 5.19 12.24
CA ILE A 192 2.02 4.77 10.95
C ILE A 192 0.99 4.94 9.83
N VAL A 193 -0.24 4.46 10.04
CA VAL A 193 -1.33 4.60 9.06
C VAL A 193 -1.61 6.06 8.75
N GLU A 194 -1.73 6.92 9.76
CA GLU A 194 -1.96 8.37 9.55
C GLU A 194 -0.86 9.03 8.72
N ALA A 195 0.39 8.62 8.95
CA ALA A 195 1.56 9.19 8.26
C ALA A 195 1.70 8.70 6.81
N ILE A 196 1.52 7.39 6.56
CA ILE A 196 1.73 6.79 5.23
C ILE A 196 0.51 6.93 4.31
N ARG A 197 -0.71 7.05 4.86
CA ARG A 197 -1.96 7.11 4.10
C ARG A 197 -1.95 8.09 2.93
N PRO A 198 -1.41 9.33 3.04
CA PRO A 198 -1.37 10.25 1.90
C PRO A 198 -0.57 9.71 0.71
N SER A 199 0.54 9.01 0.97
CA SER A 199 1.35 8.38 -0.09
C SER A 199 0.63 7.22 -0.75
N ILE A 200 -0.10 6.42 0.03
CA ILE A 200 -0.94 5.32 -0.49
C ILE A 200 -2.10 5.87 -1.33
N ALA A 201 -2.77 6.93 -0.86
CA ALA A 201 -3.85 7.56 -1.61
C ALA A 201 -3.36 8.16 -2.94
N ALA A 202 -2.16 8.73 -2.97
CA ALA A 202 -1.54 9.21 -4.21
C ALA A 202 -1.26 8.05 -5.18
N LEU A 203 -0.68 6.94 -4.70
CA LEU A 203 -0.41 5.74 -5.49
C LEU A 203 -1.69 5.16 -6.14
N LEU A 204 -2.80 5.13 -5.39
CA LEU A 204 -4.08 4.62 -5.89
C LEU A 204 -4.77 5.55 -6.89
N SER A 205 -4.28 6.78 -7.06
CA SER A 205 -4.83 7.78 -7.98
C SER A 205 -4.20 7.73 -9.37
N GLU A 206 -3.11 6.98 -9.53
CA GLU A 206 -2.41 6.77 -10.79
C GLU A 206 -3.15 5.73 -11.65
#